data_bb7778083d41e2aa34b362e044f11703
#
_entry.id   bb7778083d41e2aa34b362e044f11703
#
_cell.length_a   1.000
_cell.length_b   1.000
_cell.length_c   1.000
_cell.angle_alpha   90.00
_cell.angle_beta   90.00
_cell.angle_gamma   90.00
#
_symmetry.space_group_name_H-M   'P 1'
#
loop_
_entity.id
_entity.type
_entity.pdbx_description
1 polymer ?
#
loop_
_entity_poly.entity_id
_entity_poly.type
_entity_poly.pdbx_seq_one_letter_code
_entity_poly.pdbx_strand_id
1 'polypeptide(L)'
;MQLREAAEALGVHYQTAYGWVREGTLPARKAGRGYEVSDADVSALAERRASGTAPRAEIRVRDWPGQAARLHDAIVDGDETLARQEFGRLAQGVPVLDLCERVIAPALRRVGEEWAAGQVTIAAEHRASAICERLIGSRVQQPAGRPRGIAVTATPPGERHALPGLMAAACLREDRWLVHHLAADLPVAEVIGLALEVGADLVVLSSATPATARAARRAAREIGFSAPRLRVLAGRPGDTLSQLLKLARAASPALAGLAALAGLAQAVPALAGLA
;
A
#
# COMPACT_ATOMS: atom_id res chain seq x y z
N MET A 1 -13.62 -29.92 22.24
CA MET A 1 -14.16 -28.68 22.81
C MET A 1 -14.79 -27.80 21.72
N GLN A 2 -15.64 -26.84 22.09
CA GLN A 2 -16.19 -25.88 21.12
C GLN A 2 -15.12 -24.84 20.73
N LEU A 3 -15.20 -24.28 19.52
CA LEU A 3 -14.22 -23.32 19.01
C LEU A 3 -14.06 -22.08 19.91
N ARG A 4 -15.11 -21.70 20.64
CA ARG A 4 -15.04 -20.60 21.63
C ARG A 4 -14.11 -20.96 22.80
N GLU A 5 -14.25 -22.17 23.34
CA GLU A 5 -13.38 -22.69 24.41
C GLU A 5 -11.94 -22.84 23.92
N ALA A 6 -11.76 -23.27 22.68
CA ALA A 6 -10.43 -23.35 22.04
C ALA A 6 -9.78 -21.96 21.89
N ALA A 7 -10.54 -20.92 21.55
CA ALA A 7 -10.05 -19.55 21.48
C ALA A 7 -9.57 -19.04 22.84
N GLU A 8 -10.35 -19.31 23.89
CA GLU A 8 -9.99 -18.95 25.27
C GLU A 8 -8.73 -19.70 25.74
N ALA A 9 -8.64 -21.00 25.48
CA ALA A 9 -7.46 -21.81 25.80
C ALA A 9 -6.18 -21.35 25.08
N LEU A 10 -6.32 -20.83 23.86
CA LEU A 10 -5.22 -20.28 23.06
C LEU A 10 -4.92 -18.79 23.34
N GLY A 11 -5.68 -18.15 24.25
CA GLY A 11 -5.52 -16.74 24.61
C GLY A 11 -5.79 -15.78 23.44
N VAL A 12 -6.77 -16.08 22.57
CA VAL A 12 -7.07 -15.27 21.39
C VAL A 12 -8.57 -14.96 21.28
N HIS A 13 -8.90 -13.94 20.50
CA HIS A 13 -10.29 -13.65 20.21
C HIS A 13 -10.91 -14.73 19.30
N TYR A 14 -12.20 -15.00 19.48
CA TYR A 14 -12.96 -16.00 18.69
C TYR A 14 -12.76 -15.85 17.18
N GLN A 15 -12.74 -14.61 16.65
CA GLN A 15 -12.54 -14.33 15.23
C GLN A 15 -11.17 -14.81 14.73
N THR A 16 -10.14 -14.74 15.56
CA THR A 16 -8.79 -15.25 15.25
C THR A 16 -8.80 -16.78 15.14
N ALA A 17 -9.40 -17.44 16.12
CA ALA A 17 -9.54 -18.90 16.10
C ALA A 17 -10.39 -19.38 14.92
N TYR A 18 -11.47 -18.64 14.59
CA TYR A 18 -12.30 -18.91 13.43
C TYR A 18 -11.53 -18.74 12.10
N GLY A 19 -10.67 -17.73 12.01
CA GLY A 19 -9.75 -17.55 10.90
C GLY A 19 -8.87 -18.77 10.69
N TRP A 20 -8.27 -19.29 11.76
CA TRP A 20 -7.42 -20.48 11.73
C TRP A 20 -8.15 -21.75 11.28
N VAL A 21 -9.41 -21.90 11.65
CA VAL A 21 -10.26 -23.00 11.14
C VAL A 21 -10.48 -22.88 9.64
N ARG A 22 -10.79 -21.67 9.14
CA ARG A 22 -10.99 -21.44 7.71
C ARG A 22 -9.72 -21.62 6.88
N GLU A 23 -8.56 -21.30 7.45
CA GLU A 23 -7.25 -21.45 6.82
C GLU A 23 -6.68 -22.86 6.96
N GLY A 24 -7.34 -23.75 7.72
CA GLY A 24 -6.88 -25.11 7.98
C GLY A 24 -5.71 -25.20 8.98
N THR A 25 -5.34 -24.09 9.62
CA THR A 25 -4.29 -24.03 10.64
C THR A 25 -4.72 -24.73 11.94
N LEU A 26 -6.01 -24.66 12.26
CA LEU A 26 -6.66 -25.36 13.37
C LEU A 26 -7.72 -26.32 12.80
N PRO A 27 -7.46 -27.63 12.75
CA PRO A 27 -8.42 -28.61 12.27
C PRO A 27 -9.71 -28.57 13.10
N ALA A 28 -10.85 -28.50 12.43
CA ALA A 28 -12.15 -28.43 13.10
C ALA A 28 -13.22 -29.17 12.30
N ARG A 29 -14.15 -29.77 12.99
CA ARG A 29 -15.34 -30.40 12.42
C ARG A 29 -16.55 -29.48 12.62
N LYS A 30 -17.35 -29.29 11.58
CA LYS A 30 -18.60 -28.54 11.69
C LYS A 30 -19.59 -29.33 12.56
N ALA A 31 -20.09 -28.75 13.64
CA ALA A 31 -21.05 -29.33 14.55
C ALA A 31 -22.21 -28.36 14.79
N GLY A 32 -23.34 -28.62 14.16
CA GLY A 32 -24.52 -27.75 14.21
C GLY A 32 -24.24 -26.35 13.68
N ARG A 33 -24.43 -25.34 14.52
CA ARG A 33 -24.16 -23.92 14.19
C ARG A 33 -22.72 -23.47 14.50
N GLY A 34 -21.84 -24.38 14.99
CA GLY A 34 -20.48 -24.05 15.40
C GLY A 34 -19.44 -25.01 14.83
N TYR A 35 -18.25 -24.95 15.40
CA TYR A 35 -17.12 -25.83 15.09
C TYR A 35 -16.63 -26.48 16.36
N GLU A 36 -16.34 -27.78 16.28
CA GLU A 36 -15.66 -28.56 17.29
C GLU A 36 -14.21 -28.78 16.90
N VAL A 37 -13.32 -28.62 17.86
CA VAL A 37 -11.88 -28.76 17.74
C VAL A 37 -11.41 -29.82 18.73
N SER A 38 -10.44 -30.66 18.37
CA SER A 38 -9.87 -31.62 19.32
C SER A 38 -8.93 -30.90 20.29
N ASP A 39 -8.87 -31.39 21.54
CA ASP A 39 -7.97 -30.85 22.56
C ASP A 39 -6.50 -31.05 22.16
N ALA A 40 -6.20 -32.13 21.42
CA ALA A 40 -4.89 -32.42 20.89
C ALA A 40 -4.43 -31.36 19.86
N ASP A 41 -5.34 -30.92 18.96
CA ASP A 41 -5.03 -29.89 17.95
C ASP A 41 -4.82 -28.52 18.60
N VAL A 42 -5.60 -28.20 19.64
CA VAL A 42 -5.44 -26.97 20.43
C VAL A 42 -4.09 -26.98 21.16
N SER A 43 -3.72 -28.07 21.83
CA SER A 43 -2.43 -28.22 22.52
C SER A 43 -1.26 -28.12 21.53
N ALA A 44 -1.33 -28.83 20.41
CA ALA A 44 -0.29 -28.81 19.39
C ALA A 44 -0.14 -27.38 18.76
N LEU A 45 -1.21 -26.64 18.63
CA LEU A 45 -1.15 -25.24 18.14
C LEU A 45 -0.55 -24.33 19.23
N ALA A 46 -0.91 -24.53 20.50
CA ALA A 46 -0.34 -23.77 21.62
C ALA A 46 1.19 -23.99 21.74
N GLU A 47 1.66 -25.24 21.68
CA GLU A 47 3.08 -25.57 21.69
C GLU A 47 3.84 -24.96 20.50
N ARG A 48 3.30 -25.06 19.29
CA ARG A 48 3.88 -24.43 18.09
C ARG A 48 3.98 -22.91 18.21
N ARG A 49 3.03 -22.26 18.88
CA ARG A 49 3.08 -20.82 19.15
C ARG A 49 4.10 -20.46 20.22
N ALA A 50 4.20 -21.26 21.28
CA ALA A 50 5.16 -21.06 22.37
C ALA A 50 6.60 -21.28 21.91
N SER A 51 6.85 -22.26 21.04
CA SER A 51 8.17 -22.57 20.49
C SER A 51 8.62 -21.61 19.36
N GLY A 52 7.79 -20.64 18.98
CA GLY A 52 8.05 -19.75 17.83
C GLY A 52 8.00 -20.48 16.47
N THR A 53 7.69 -21.77 16.47
CA THR A 53 7.51 -22.64 15.31
C THR A 53 6.04 -22.71 14.86
N ALA A 54 5.20 -21.75 15.24
CA ALA A 54 3.93 -21.58 14.54
C ALA A 54 4.28 -21.56 13.05
N PRO A 55 3.65 -22.39 12.20
CA PRO A 55 3.85 -22.24 10.79
C PRO A 55 3.49 -20.76 10.52
N ARG A 56 4.47 -19.93 10.20
CA ARG A 56 4.22 -18.83 9.28
C ARG A 56 3.38 -19.51 8.23
N ALA A 57 2.09 -19.09 8.11
CA ALA A 57 1.22 -19.57 7.05
C ALA A 57 2.16 -19.77 5.89
N GLU A 58 2.31 -21.02 5.42
CA GLU A 58 3.20 -21.29 4.31
C GLU A 58 2.86 -20.18 3.36
N ILE A 59 3.83 -19.28 3.13
CA ILE A 59 3.67 -18.28 2.11
C ILE A 59 3.59 -19.17 0.90
N ARG A 60 2.35 -19.56 0.53
CA ARG A 60 2.12 -20.18 -0.77
C ARG A 60 2.82 -19.22 -1.68
N VAL A 61 3.94 -19.66 -2.26
CA VAL A 61 4.71 -18.84 -3.19
C VAL A 61 3.67 -18.43 -4.21
N ARG A 62 3.16 -17.20 -4.05
CA ARG A 62 2.09 -16.72 -4.92
C ARG A 62 2.75 -16.62 -6.28
N ASP A 63 2.16 -17.27 -7.27
CA ASP A 63 2.56 -17.13 -8.65
C ASP A 63 2.24 -15.70 -9.12
N TRP A 64 3.05 -14.74 -8.65
CA TRP A 64 2.89 -13.33 -9.01
C TRP A 64 2.96 -13.09 -10.51
N PRO A 65 3.92 -13.71 -11.26
CA PRO A 65 3.97 -13.59 -12.70
C PRO A 65 2.70 -14.09 -13.39
N GLY A 66 2.19 -15.27 -13.01
CA GLY A 66 0.95 -15.80 -13.59
C GLY A 66 -0.28 -14.96 -13.23
N GLN A 67 -0.29 -14.32 -12.04
CA GLN A 67 -1.35 -13.41 -11.65
C GLN A 67 -1.32 -12.10 -12.44
N ALA A 68 -0.11 -11.55 -12.65
CA ALA A 68 0.07 -10.37 -13.50
C ALA A 68 -0.31 -10.66 -14.96
N ALA A 69 0.00 -11.86 -15.48
CA ALA A 69 -0.39 -12.28 -16.82
C ALA A 69 -1.91 -12.38 -16.98
N ARG A 70 -2.61 -13.02 -16.02
CA ARG A 70 -4.09 -13.11 -16.07
C ARG A 70 -4.76 -11.73 -16.00
N LEU A 71 -4.24 -10.82 -15.16
CA LEU A 71 -4.74 -9.46 -15.13
C LEU A 71 -4.47 -8.75 -16.45
N HIS A 72 -3.26 -8.88 -17.01
CA HIS A 72 -2.90 -8.31 -18.30
C HIS A 72 -3.88 -8.75 -19.40
N ASP A 73 -4.12 -10.06 -19.54
CA ASP A 73 -4.99 -10.59 -20.57
C ASP A 73 -6.41 -10.03 -20.41
N ALA A 74 -6.98 -10.02 -19.19
CA ALA A 74 -8.29 -9.47 -18.92
C ALA A 74 -8.41 -7.97 -19.25
N ILE A 75 -7.40 -7.15 -18.92
CA ILE A 75 -7.45 -5.69 -19.19
C ILE A 75 -7.23 -5.37 -20.67
N VAL A 76 -6.41 -6.12 -21.39
CA VAL A 76 -6.19 -5.96 -22.84
C VAL A 76 -7.45 -6.36 -23.62
N ASP A 77 -8.08 -7.47 -23.26
CA ASP A 77 -9.34 -7.92 -23.85
C ASP A 77 -10.51 -6.98 -23.49
N GLY A 78 -10.36 -6.19 -22.42
CA GLY A 78 -11.38 -5.29 -21.91
C GLY A 78 -12.45 -6.00 -21.09
N ASP A 79 -12.19 -7.22 -20.65
CA ASP A 79 -13.07 -7.94 -19.72
C ASP A 79 -12.89 -7.40 -18.29
N GLU A 80 -13.57 -6.26 -18.02
CA GLU A 80 -13.54 -5.64 -16.70
C GLU A 80 -14.12 -6.56 -15.62
N THR A 81 -15.05 -7.42 -15.95
CA THR A 81 -15.66 -8.36 -15.01
C THR A 81 -14.61 -9.38 -14.54
N LEU A 82 -13.89 -9.99 -15.48
CA LEU A 82 -12.81 -10.92 -15.18
C LEU A 82 -11.67 -10.21 -14.42
N ALA A 83 -11.25 -9.02 -14.88
CA ALA A 83 -10.22 -8.24 -14.21
C ALA A 83 -10.60 -7.93 -12.76
N ARG A 84 -11.84 -7.57 -12.48
CA ARG A 84 -12.37 -7.33 -11.14
C ARG A 84 -12.41 -8.60 -10.29
N GLN A 85 -12.78 -9.73 -10.86
CA GLN A 85 -12.79 -11.02 -10.17
C GLN A 85 -11.38 -11.46 -9.79
N GLU A 86 -10.43 -11.42 -10.73
CA GLU A 86 -9.02 -11.79 -10.49
C GLU A 86 -8.41 -10.88 -9.43
N PHE A 87 -8.57 -9.57 -9.58
CA PHE A 87 -8.08 -8.59 -8.62
C PHE A 87 -8.73 -8.77 -7.24
N GLY A 88 -10.05 -9.00 -7.18
CA GLY A 88 -10.78 -9.19 -5.94
C GLY A 88 -10.35 -10.43 -5.15
N ARG A 89 -10.05 -11.54 -5.84
CA ARG A 89 -9.49 -12.76 -5.20
C ARG A 89 -8.11 -12.49 -4.59
N LEU A 90 -7.26 -11.75 -5.31
CA LEU A 90 -5.91 -11.40 -4.85
C LEU A 90 -5.95 -10.44 -3.68
N ALA A 91 -6.85 -9.48 -3.74
CA ALA A 91 -6.98 -8.40 -2.76
C ALA A 91 -7.41 -8.88 -1.37
N GLN A 92 -7.89 -10.12 -1.23
CA GLN A 92 -8.18 -10.72 0.08
C GLN A 92 -6.87 -11.12 0.78
N GLY A 93 -6.46 -10.31 1.77
CA GLY A 93 -5.28 -10.58 2.60
C GLY A 93 -3.91 -10.28 1.92
N VAL A 94 -3.91 -9.52 0.82
CA VAL A 94 -2.68 -9.01 0.19
C VAL A 94 -2.60 -7.51 0.42
N PRO A 95 -1.45 -6.99 0.90
CA PRO A 95 -1.20 -5.56 0.97
C PRO A 95 -1.35 -4.88 -0.40
N VAL A 96 -1.87 -3.66 -0.42
CA VAL A 96 -1.99 -2.85 -1.64
C VAL A 96 -0.64 -2.67 -2.33
N LEU A 97 0.42 -2.55 -1.54
CA LEU A 97 1.79 -2.49 -2.05
C LEU A 97 2.14 -3.69 -2.94
N ASP A 98 1.90 -4.91 -2.47
CA ASP A 98 2.21 -6.12 -3.26
C ASP A 98 1.32 -6.23 -4.50
N LEU A 99 0.03 -5.86 -4.40
CA LEU A 99 -0.87 -5.81 -5.56
C LEU A 99 -0.35 -4.83 -6.61
N CYS A 100 0.06 -3.64 -6.21
CA CYS A 100 0.58 -2.62 -7.11
C CYS A 100 1.93 -3.03 -7.74
N GLU A 101 2.91 -3.46 -6.93
CA GLU A 101 4.26 -3.75 -7.43
C GLU A 101 4.37 -5.07 -8.18
N ARG A 102 3.62 -6.10 -7.75
CA ARG A 102 3.79 -7.48 -8.25
C ARG A 102 2.73 -7.90 -9.28
N VAL A 103 1.63 -7.16 -9.38
CA VAL A 103 0.54 -7.53 -10.29
C VAL A 103 0.20 -6.39 -11.25
N ILE A 104 -0.21 -5.21 -10.74
CA ILE A 104 -0.69 -4.12 -11.59
C ILE A 104 0.45 -3.51 -12.43
N ALA A 105 1.56 -3.14 -11.79
CA ALA A 105 2.67 -2.50 -12.51
C ALA A 105 3.31 -3.42 -13.57
N PRO A 106 3.53 -4.73 -13.33
CA PRO A 106 3.98 -5.63 -14.38
C PRO A 106 2.98 -5.81 -15.51
N ALA A 107 1.66 -5.93 -15.21
CA ALA A 107 0.63 -6.03 -16.24
C ALA A 107 0.59 -4.78 -17.14
N LEU A 108 0.57 -3.59 -16.54
CA LEU A 108 0.58 -2.32 -17.29
C LEU A 108 1.87 -2.09 -18.07
N ARG A 109 3.02 -2.51 -17.54
CA ARG A 109 4.29 -2.43 -18.28
C ARG A 109 4.23 -3.26 -19.55
N ARG A 110 3.72 -4.48 -19.46
CA ARG A 110 3.55 -5.36 -20.61
C ARG A 110 2.59 -4.75 -21.63
N VAL A 111 1.46 -4.17 -21.22
CA VAL A 111 0.55 -3.42 -22.11
C VAL A 111 1.29 -2.30 -22.85
N GLY A 112 2.13 -1.53 -22.13
CA GLY A 112 2.93 -0.46 -22.73
C GLY A 112 3.99 -0.97 -23.74
N GLU A 113 4.64 -2.09 -23.44
CA GLU A 113 5.60 -2.75 -24.32
C GLU A 113 4.92 -3.26 -25.61
N GLU A 114 3.76 -3.90 -25.48
CA GLU A 114 2.95 -4.40 -26.59
C GLU A 114 2.36 -3.26 -27.44
N TRP A 115 1.95 -2.14 -26.81
CA TRP A 115 1.56 -0.93 -27.53
C TRP A 115 2.73 -0.34 -28.32
N ALA A 116 3.90 -0.21 -27.72
CA ALA A 116 5.10 0.31 -28.39
C ALA A 116 5.54 -0.59 -29.56
N ALA A 117 5.28 -1.90 -29.49
CA ALA A 117 5.49 -2.88 -30.55
C ALA A 117 4.36 -2.92 -31.61
N GLY A 118 3.30 -2.12 -31.46
CA GLY A 118 2.14 -2.11 -32.36
C GLY A 118 1.21 -3.33 -32.24
N GLN A 119 1.38 -4.14 -31.20
CA GLN A 119 0.56 -5.33 -30.94
C GLN A 119 -0.76 -4.99 -30.25
N VAL A 120 -0.77 -3.92 -29.47
CA VAL A 120 -1.95 -3.38 -28.77
C VAL A 120 -2.25 -1.99 -29.31
N THR A 121 -3.52 -1.69 -29.58
CA THR A 121 -3.94 -0.36 -30.06
C THR A 121 -3.90 0.65 -28.90
N ILE A 122 -3.79 1.94 -29.23
CA ILE A 122 -3.87 3.02 -28.22
C ILE A 122 -5.20 3.00 -27.48
N ALA A 123 -6.31 2.61 -28.14
CA ALA A 123 -7.62 2.50 -27.52
C ALA A 123 -7.66 1.34 -26.49
N ALA A 124 -6.99 0.21 -26.77
CA ALA A 124 -6.90 -0.90 -25.83
C ALA A 124 -6.02 -0.56 -24.65
N GLU A 125 -4.88 0.14 -24.87
CA GLU A 125 -4.02 0.64 -23.78
C GLU A 125 -4.77 1.59 -22.85
N HIS A 126 -5.50 2.58 -23.38
CA HIS A 126 -6.30 3.51 -22.61
C HIS A 126 -7.41 2.80 -21.82
N ARG A 127 -8.08 1.82 -22.44
CA ARG A 127 -9.08 1.00 -21.76
C ARG A 127 -8.48 0.19 -20.62
N ALA A 128 -7.32 -0.44 -20.82
CA ALA A 128 -6.59 -1.18 -19.80
C ALA A 128 -6.21 -0.28 -18.63
N SER A 129 -5.69 0.91 -18.90
CA SER A 129 -5.36 1.92 -17.89
C SER A 129 -6.59 2.34 -17.09
N ALA A 130 -7.72 2.62 -17.75
CA ALA A 130 -8.97 2.99 -17.08
C ALA A 130 -9.57 1.86 -16.23
N ILE A 131 -9.42 0.59 -16.64
CA ILE A 131 -9.79 -0.56 -15.79
C ILE A 131 -8.92 -0.59 -14.54
N CYS A 132 -7.61 -0.46 -14.68
CA CYS A 132 -6.68 -0.45 -13.54
C CYS A 132 -6.96 0.70 -12.56
N GLU A 133 -7.31 1.90 -13.04
CA GLU A 133 -7.73 3.02 -12.18
C GLU A 133 -8.92 2.63 -11.30
N ARG A 134 -9.94 2.01 -11.88
CA ARG A 134 -11.13 1.56 -11.14
C ARG A 134 -10.81 0.45 -10.14
N LEU A 135 -9.94 -0.50 -10.51
CA LEU A 135 -9.49 -1.57 -9.61
C LEU A 135 -8.76 -1.01 -8.40
N ILE A 136 -7.80 -0.11 -8.60
CA ILE A 136 -7.06 0.55 -7.52
C ILE A 136 -8.01 1.41 -6.68
N GLY A 137 -8.84 2.25 -7.31
CA GLY A 137 -9.79 3.12 -6.64
C GLY A 137 -10.78 2.38 -5.74
N SER A 138 -11.20 1.17 -6.13
CA SER A 138 -12.11 0.35 -5.34
C SER A 138 -11.53 -0.13 -4.00
N ARG A 139 -10.21 -0.10 -3.83
CA ARG A 139 -9.50 -0.62 -2.66
C ARG A 139 -9.07 0.46 -1.67
N VAL A 140 -9.16 1.73 -2.08
CA VAL A 140 -8.47 2.79 -1.37
C VAL A 140 -9.44 3.70 -0.68
N GLN A 141 -9.70 3.41 0.60
CA GLN A 141 -10.40 4.31 1.50
C GLN A 141 -9.41 5.13 2.33
N GLN A 142 -9.83 6.32 2.76
CA GLN A 142 -9.06 7.09 3.73
C GLN A 142 -8.94 6.31 5.04
N PRO A 143 -7.82 6.42 5.77
CA PRO A 143 -7.61 5.67 6.99
C PRO A 143 -8.61 6.08 8.06
N ALA A 144 -9.14 5.10 8.80
CA ALA A 144 -9.92 5.36 9.98
C ALA A 144 -9.02 5.80 11.16
N GLY A 145 -9.51 6.69 12.01
CA GLY A 145 -8.80 7.17 13.20
C GLY A 145 -7.69 8.19 12.89
N ARG A 146 -6.72 8.35 13.81
CA ARG A 146 -5.66 9.34 13.67
C ARG A 146 -4.70 8.96 12.54
N PRO A 147 -4.55 9.79 11.50
CA PRO A 147 -3.61 9.53 10.42
C PRO A 147 -2.15 9.69 10.88
N ARG A 148 -1.23 9.15 10.11
CA ARG A 148 0.22 9.32 10.27
C ARG A 148 0.67 10.74 9.92
N GLY A 149 -0.02 11.37 8.99
CA GLY A 149 0.18 12.71 8.47
C GLY A 149 -0.74 12.92 7.26
N ILE A 150 -0.64 14.10 6.66
CA ILE A 150 -1.38 14.48 5.46
C ILE A 150 -0.42 14.50 4.26
N ALA A 151 -0.79 13.83 3.19
CA ALA A 151 0.00 13.78 1.97
C ALA A 151 -0.79 14.28 0.75
N VAL A 152 -0.12 14.98 -0.14
CA VAL A 152 -0.63 15.31 -1.47
C VAL A 152 0.15 14.50 -2.50
N THR A 153 -0.55 13.83 -3.41
CA THR A 153 0.07 13.12 -4.54
C THR A 153 -0.36 13.75 -5.84
N ALA A 154 0.58 14.06 -6.72
CA ALA A 154 0.37 14.71 -8.01
C ALA A 154 1.41 14.26 -9.04
N THR A 155 1.26 14.69 -10.27
CA THR A 155 2.34 14.64 -11.26
C THR A 155 2.79 16.07 -11.60
N PRO A 156 4.05 16.26 -12.03
CA PRO A 156 4.52 17.57 -12.47
C PRO A 156 3.89 17.96 -13.81
N PRO A 157 3.94 19.25 -14.19
CA PRO A 157 3.51 19.71 -15.51
C PRO A 157 4.17 18.88 -16.64
N GLY A 158 3.36 18.46 -17.61
CA GLY A 158 3.74 17.63 -18.74
C GLY A 158 3.73 16.11 -18.47
N GLU A 159 3.44 15.67 -17.25
CA GLU A 159 3.29 14.24 -16.93
C GLU A 159 1.82 13.85 -16.93
N ARG A 160 1.43 13.04 -17.91
CA ARG A 160 0.04 12.58 -18.10
C ARG A 160 -0.26 11.20 -17.51
N HIS A 161 0.77 10.45 -17.08
CA HIS A 161 0.57 9.12 -16.49
C HIS A 161 0.11 9.25 -15.03
N ALA A 162 -1.21 9.21 -14.83
CA ALA A 162 -1.83 9.34 -13.50
C ALA A 162 -1.65 8.09 -12.62
N LEU A 163 -1.61 6.90 -13.23
CA LEU A 163 -1.63 5.61 -12.51
C LEU A 163 -0.49 5.44 -11.49
N PRO A 164 0.78 5.80 -11.77
CA PRO A 164 1.83 5.70 -10.75
C PRO A 164 1.54 6.55 -9.51
N GLY A 165 0.99 7.75 -9.70
CA GLY A 165 0.54 8.62 -8.61
C GLY A 165 -0.63 8.05 -7.82
N LEU A 166 -1.59 7.43 -8.49
CA LEU A 166 -2.73 6.75 -7.87
C LEU A 166 -2.29 5.52 -7.07
N MET A 167 -1.36 4.71 -7.59
CA MET A 167 -0.77 3.58 -6.84
C MET A 167 -0.03 4.08 -5.59
N ALA A 168 0.73 5.17 -5.71
CA ALA A 168 1.39 5.80 -4.57
C ALA A 168 0.39 6.27 -3.51
N ALA A 169 -0.70 6.93 -3.94
CA ALA A 169 -1.79 7.36 -3.05
C ALA A 169 -2.44 6.18 -2.34
N ALA A 170 -2.67 5.08 -3.06
CA ALA A 170 -3.23 3.86 -2.52
C ALA A 170 -2.37 3.27 -1.40
N CYS A 171 -1.08 3.11 -1.67
CA CYS A 171 -0.12 2.58 -0.70
C CYS A 171 0.03 3.49 0.53
N LEU A 172 0.05 4.81 0.34
CA LEU A 172 0.11 5.76 1.45
C LEU A 172 -1.14 5.70 2.34
N ARG A 173 -2.34 5.58 1.75
CA ARG A 173 -3.60 5.43 2.51
C ARG A 173 -3.60 4.13 3.33
N GLU A 174 -3.17 3.01 2.77
CA GLU A 174 -2.99 1.76 3.52
C GLU A 174 -1.97 1.92 4.67
N ASP A 175 -0.91 2.72 4.46
CA ASP A 175 0.06 3.10 5.50
C ASP A 175 -0.43 4.21 6.43
N ARG A 176 -1.73 4.49 6.42
CA ARG A 176 -2.45 5.42 7.30
C ARG A 176 -2.13 6.90 7.07
N TRP A 177 -1.76 7.31 5.87
CA TRP A 177 -1.73 8.72 5.49
C TRP A 177 -3.13 9.18 5.06
N LEU A 178 -3.53 10.39 5.46
CA LEU A 178 -4.65 11.08 4.83
C LEU A 178 -4.15 11.64 3.49
N VAL A 179 -4.69 11.16 2.36
CA VAL A 179 -4.11 11.47 1.05
C VAL A 179 -5.07 12.23 0.16
N HIS A 180 -4.65 13.40 -0.31
CA HIS A 180 -5.27 14.14 -1.40
C HIS A 180 -4.55 13.79 -2.70
N HIS A 181 -5.25 13.11 -3.62
CA HIS A 181 -4.71 12.72 -4.92
C HIS A 181 -5.22 13.67 -6.00
N LEU A 182 -4.30 14.37 -6.68
CA LEU A 182 -4.62 15.42 -7.65
C LEU A 182 -4.56 14.95 -9.12
N ALA A 183 -4.37 13.66 -9.33
CA ALA A 183 -4.20 13.09 -10.67
C ALA A 183 -2.99 13.67 -11.44
N ALA A 184 -3.15 14.06 -12.69
CA ALA A 184 -2.04 14.33 -13.61
C ALA A 184 -2.00 15.78 -14.12
N ASP A 185 -0.79 16.21 -14.53
CA ASP A 185 -0.53 17.43 -15.32
C ASP A 185 -1.00 18.72 -14.64
N LEU A 186 -0.65 18.93 -13.36
CA LEU A 186 -1.01 20.13 -12.64
C LEU A 186 0.12 21.17 -12.61
N PRO A 187 -0.24 22.49 -12.66
CA PRO A 187 0.69 23.57 -12.34
C PRO A 187 1.22 23.43 -10.90
N VAL A 188 2.50 23.71 -10.69
CA VAL A 188 3.14 23.60 -9.37
C VAL A 188 2.47 24.48 -8.33
N ALA A 189 2.00 25.67 -8.74
CA ALA A 189 1.30 26.60 -7.87
C ALA A 189 0.01 26.02 -7.26
N GLU A 190 -0.74 25.22 -8.04
CA GLU A 190 -1.95 24.55 -7.56
C GLU A 190 -1.62 23.44 -6.52
N VAL A 191 -0.53 22.70 -6.75
CA VAL A 191 -0.04 21.71 -5.79
C VAL A 191 0.39 22.38 -4.48
N ILE A 192 1.10 23.51 -4.55
CA ILE A 192 1.49 24.31 -3.38
C ILE A 192 0.25 24.83 -2.65
N GLY A 193 -0.68 25.45 -3.38
CA GLY A 193 -1.89 26.03 -2.81
C GLY A 193 -2.69 25.01 -2.00
N LEU A 194 -3.01 23.86 -2.61
CA LEU A 194 -3.73 22.80 -1.90
C LEU A 194 -2.91 22.23 -0.73
N ALA A 195 -1.61 21.99 -0.91
CA ALA A 195 -0.79 21.43 0.16
C ALA A 195 -0.76 22.32 1.40
N LEU A 196 -0.72 23.65 1.22
CA LEU A 196 -0.81 24.63 2.31
C LEU A 196 -2.21 24.69 2.92
N GLU A 197 -3.25 24.66 2.09
CA GLU A 197 -4.65 24.70 2.53
C GLU A 197 -4.99 23.51 3.44
N VAL A 198 -4.60 22.30 3.05
CA VAL A 198 -4.88 21.07 3.83
C VAL A 198 -3.88 20.82 4.96
N GLY A 199 -2.85 21.65 5.09
CA GLY A 199 -1.78 21.45 6.07
C GLY A 199 -0.97 20.17 5.83
N ALA A 200 -0.60 19.91 4.57
CA ALA A 200 0.13 18.70 4.20
C ALA A 200 1.53 18.65 4.84
N ASP A 201 1.96 17.45 5.21
CA ASP A 201 3.31 17.14 5.69
C ASP A 201 4.22 16.67 4.55
N LEU A 202 3.60 16.11 3.49
CA LEU A 202 4.28 15.42 2.40
C LEU A 202 3.65 15.72 1.05
N VAL A 203 4.46 16.03 0.06
CA VAL A 203 4.08 16.01 -1.36
C VAL A 203 4.84 14.91 -2.08
N VAL A 204 4.14 14.10 -2.87
CA VAL A 204 4.72 13.08 -3.74
C VAL A 204 4.43 13.45 -5.19
N LEU A 205 5.48 13.66 -5.96
CA LEU A 205 5.42 13.94 -7.39
C LEU A 205 5.84 12.69 -8.16
N SER A 206 4.91 12.00 -8.81
CA SER A 206 5.22 10.83 -9.63
C SER A 206 5.63 11.24 -11.04
N SER A 207 6.54 10.47 -11.64
CA SER A 207 6.98 10.66 -13.02
C SER A 207 7.31 9.33 -13.70
N ALA A 208 6.89 9.17 -14.94
CA ALA A 208 7.04 7.93 -15.71
C ALA A 208 8.22 7.99 -16.71
N THR A 209 8.70 9.17 -17.07
CA THR A 209 9.75 9.35 -18.08
C THR A 209 10.95 10.15 -17.54
N PRO A 210 12.14 10.04 -18.16
CA PRO A 210 13.28 10.87 -17.79
C PRO A 210 13.03 12.37 -17.93
N ALA A 211 12.18 12.78 -18.89
CA ALA A 211 11.81 14.18 -19.09
C ALA A 211 10.95 14.70 -17.95
N THR A 212 9.91 13.96 -17.57
CA THR A 212 9.01 14.32 -16.48
C THR A 212 9.65 14.15 -15.10
N ALA A 213 10.64 13.26 -14.95
CA ALA A 213 11.49 13.22 -13.75
C ALA A 213 12.32 14.50 -13.55
N ARG A 214 12.78 15.11 -14.65
CA ARG A 214 13.43 16.44 -14.57
C ARG A 214 12.43 17.52 -14.15
N ALA A 215 11.21 17.47 -14.68
CA ALA A 215 10.13 18.37 -14.28
C ALA A 215 9.76 18.19 -12.80
N ALA A 216 9.63 16.95 -12.33
CA ALA A 216 9.36 16.64 -10.90
C ALA A 216 10.43 17.22 -9.99
N ARG A 217 11.72 17.10 -10.34
CA ARG A 217 12.80 17.70 -9.56
C ARG A 217 12.77 19.24 -9.56
N ARG A 218 12.39 19.88 -10.67
CA ARG A 218 12.21 21.35 -10.70
C ARG A 218 11.05 21.75 -9.80
N ALA A 219 9.89 21.10 -9.94
CA ALA A 219 8.73 21.33 -9.10
C ALA A 219 9.04 21.12 -7.60
N ALA A 220 9.78 20.06 -7.26
CA ALA A 220 10.19 19.80 -5.87
C ALA A 220 11.05 20.93 -5.29
N ARG A 221 11.95 21.52 -6.08
CA ARG A 221 12.73 22.69 -5.64
C ARG A 221 11.86 23.92 -5.43
N GLU A 222 10.93 24.18 -6.35
CA GLU A 222 9.98 25.29 -6.28
C GLU A 222 9.09 25.18 -5.04
N ILE A 223 8.53 23.99 -4.80
CA ILE A 223 7.75 23.70 -3.59
C ILE A 223 8.60 23.90 -2.32
N GLY A 224 9.82 23.36 -2.29
CA GLY A 224 10.71 23.49 -1.14
C GLY A 224 11.12 24.94 -0.85
N PHE A 225 11.21 25.80 -1.87
CA PHE A 225 11.44 27.23 -1.71
C PHE A 225 10.21 27.95 -1.16
N SER A 226 9.01 27.66 -1.71
CA SER A 226 7.75 28.32 -1.35
C SER A 226 7.18 27.82 -0.02
N ALA A 227 7.43 26.56 0.33
CA ALA A 227 6.91 25.90 1.54
C ALA A 227 8.00 25.04 2.22
N PRO A 228 8.98 25.66 2.93
CA PRO A 228 10.17 24.96 3.46
C PRO A 228 9.88 23.84 4.47
N ARG A 229 8.71 23.84 5.10
CA ARG A 229 8.29 22.78 6.05
C ARG A 229 7.74 21.54 5.35
N LEU A 230 7.38 21.67 4.07
CA LEU A 230 6.77 20.61 3.29
C LEU A 230 7.85 19.64 2.78
N ARG A 231 7.75 18.39 3.12
CA ARG A 231 8.63 17.38 2.52
C ARG A 231 8.14 17.04 1.12
N VAL A 232 9.08 16.96 0.18
CA VAL A 232 8.76 16.62 -1.21
C VAL A 232 9.55 15.41 -1.65
N LEU A 233 8.86 14.39 -2.14
CA LEU A 233 9.44 13.22 -2.78
C LEU A 233 9.16 13.29 -4.29
N ALA A 234 10.22 13.45 -5.07
CA ALA A 234 10.16 13.46 -6.53
C ALA A 234 10.57 12.09 -7.07
N GLY A 235 9.59 11.32 -7.52
CA GLY A 235 9.79 9.99 -8.10
C GLY A 235 10.53 10.04 -9.45
N ARG A 236 11.18 8.94 -9.78
CA ARG A 236 11.91 8.72 -11.03
C ARG A 236 11.47 7.40 -11.65
N PRO A 237 11.59 7.25 -12.97
CA PRO A 237 11.45 5.94 -13.60
C PRO A 237 12.34 4.90 -12.90
N GLY A 238 11.76 3.76 -12.53
CA GLY A 238 12.45 2.70 -11.81
C GLY A 238 12.39 2.77 -10.29
N ASP A 239 11.98 3.89 -9.68
CA ASP A 239 11.70 3.94 -8.24
C ASP A 239 10.52 3.01 -7.89
N THR A 240 10.58 2.37 -6.72
CA THR A 240 9.55 1.44 -6.25
C THR A 240 8.63 2.09 -5.22
N LEU A 241 7.40 1.57 -5.09
CA LEU A 241 6.45 1.99 -4.04
C LEU A 241 6.96 1.63 -2.65
N SER A 242 7.69 0.54 -2.53
CA SER A 242 8.38 0.13 -1.30
C SER A 242 9.38 1.19 -0.83
N GLN A 243 10.18 1.75 -1.77
CA GLN A 243 11.11 2.85 -1.46
C GLN A 243 10.36 4.12 -1.08
N LEU A 244 9.28 4.46 -1.81
CA LEU A 244 8.42 5.59 -1.48
C LEU A 244 7.89 5.50 -0.04
N LEU A 245 7.30 4.35 0.33
CA LEU A 245 6.75 4.17 1.68
C LEU A 245 7.83 4.29 2.77
N LYS A 246 9.03 3.75 2.53
CA LYS A 246 10.16 3.90 3.46
C LYS A 246 10.51 5.38 3.67
N LEU A 247 10.60 6.15 2.59
CA LEU A 247 10.90 7.59 2.66
C LEU A 247 9.76 8.39 3.29
N ALA A 248 8.50 8.06 2.97
CA ALA A 248 7.33 8.70 3.54
C ALA A 248 7.24 8.47 5.06
N ARG A 249 7.50 7.25 5.52
CA ARG A 249 7.52 6.93 6.97
C ARG A 249 8.58 7.74 7.71
N ALA A 250 9.77 7.92 7.13
CA ALA A 250 10.81 8.78 7.70
C ALA A 250 10.41 10.27 7.71
N ALA A 251 9.43 10.67 6.91
CA ALA A 251 8.89 12.02 6.84
C ALA A 251 7.74 12.28 7.84
N SER A 252 7.21 11.23 8.49
CA SER A 252 6.03 11.34 9.35
C SER A 252 6.28 12.21 10.58
N PRO A 253 5.44 13.22 10.86
CA PRO A 253 5.57 14.05 12.06
C PRO A 253 5.42 13.23 13.35
N ALA A 254 4.72 12.10 13.32
CA ALA A 254 4.62 11.20 14.47
C ALA A 254 5.98 10.61 14.89
N LEU A 255 6.88 10.33 13.94
CA LEU A 255 8.25 9.87 14.24
C LEU A 255 9.18 11.02 14.65
N ALA A 256 9.00 12.21 14.09
CA ALA A 256 9.75 13.40 14.50
C ALA A 256 9.50 13.75 15.98
N GLY A 257 8.24 13.64 16.43
CA GLY A 257 7.87 13.82 17.85
C GLY A 257 8.51 12.78 18.78
N LEU A 258 8.55 11.50 18.37
CA LEU A 258 9.20 10.43 19.14
C LEU A 258 10.71 10.61 19.22
N ALA A 259 11.37 11.03 18.14
CA ALA A 259 12.79 11.31 18.13
C ALA A 259 13.16 12.52 19.03
N ALA A 260 12.32 13.57 19.03
CA ALA A 260 12.46 14.70 19.92
C ALA A 260 12.31 14.32 21.42
N LEU A 261 11.32 13.46 21.73
CA LEU A 261 11.13 12.94 23.09
C LEU A 261 12.28 12.02 23.53
N ALA A 262 12.82 11.19 22.63
CA ALA A 262 14.00 10.37 22.92
C ALA A 262 15.26 11.21 23.14
N GLY A 263 15.43 12.30 22.39
CA GLY A 263 16.51 13.28 22.59
C GLY A 263 16.40 14.01 23.93
N LEU A 264 15.19 14.38 24.36
CA LEU A 264 14.94 14.99 25.67
C LEU A 264 15.18 14.00 26.83
N ALA A 265 14.84 12.73 26.66
CA ALA A 265 15.09 11.69 27.65
C ALA A 265 16.58 11.41 27.84
N GLN A 266 17.43 11.63 26.84
CA GLN A 266 18.89 11.52 26.94
C GLN A 266 19.55 12.77 27.50
N ALA A 267 18.90 13.94 27.45
CA ALA A 267 19.42 15.20 27.98
C ALA A 267 19.18 15.40 29.50
N VAL A 268 18.26 14.64 30.10
CA VAL A 268 17.91 14.77 31.53
C VAL A 268 19.01 14.31 32.51
N PRO A 269 19.96 13.39 32.22
CA PRO A 269 21.01 13.04 33.16
C PRO A 269 22.09 14.11 33.35
N ALA A 270 22.19 15.13 32.50
CA ALA A 270 23.25 16.14 32.56
C ALA A 270 22.97 17.28 33.54
N LEU A 271 21.76 17.39 34.10
CA LEU A 271 21.37 18.46 35.04
C LEU A 271 21.34 18.03 36.52
N ALA A 272 21.62 16.75 36.83
CA ALA A 272 21.65 16.24 38.21
C ALA A 272 23.02 16.35 38.89
N GLY A 273 24.00 17.04 38.30
CA GLY A 273 25.37 17.17 38.80
C GLY A 273 25.76 18.57 39.25
N LEU A 274 24.81 19.49 39.41
CA LEU A 274 25.09 20.87 39.92
C LEU A 274 24.11 21.18 41.08
N ALA A 275 24.39 20.59 42.24
CA ALA A 275 23.91 21.05 43.56
C ALA A 275 24.97 20.73 44.61
#